data_ca6ec1986beeaa3a42d59136f988d190
#
_entry.id   ca6ec1986beeaa3a42d59136f988d190
#
_cell.length_a   1.000
_cell.length_b   1.000
_cell.length_c   1.000
_cell.angle_alpha   90.00
_cell.angle_beta   90.00
_cell.angle_gamma   90.00
#
_symmetry.space_group_name_H-M   'P 1'
#
loop_
_entity.id
_entity.type
_entity.pdbx_description
1 polymer ?
#
loop_
_entity_poly.entity_id
_entity_poly.type
_entity_poly.pdbx_seq_one_letter_code
_entity_poly.pdbx_strand_id
1 'polypeptide(L)'
;MHILQVTPYFFPHFGGVESHVLGLSENLIKLGHEVEVVTSRYSRMPETENLNGIKITRLPQWINMYNTPLVTSIKEFVRRTHADIVHVHSPPPFTERFAAKGAKEAGKPFVVTHHCDLELKGFLGNTAVNIYQNFLGNYPLQVADRVISTTESYATTSRTLWDIDVTVIPNAVDINRFKPDNDGKIIKDKYSTDDEPLALFVGRLVP
;
A
#
# COMPACT_ATOMS: atom_id res chain seq x y z
N MET A 1 -1.59 -21.01 -0.78
CA MET A 1 -0.55 -20.28 -1.52
C MET A 1 0.26 -19.45 -0.54
N HIS A 2 1.51 -19.21 -0.85
CA HIS A 2 2.35 -18.26 -0.13
C HIS A 2 2.33 -16.91 -0.88
N ILE A 3 1.88 -15.85 -0.23
CA ILE A 3 1.69 -14.53 -0.82
C ILE A 3 2.68 -13.57 -0.16
N LEU A 4 3.55 -12.93 -0.97
CA LEU A 4 4.44 -11.88 -0.51
C LEU A 4 3.81 -10.52 -0.77
N GLN A 5 3.47 -9.81 0.30
CA GLN A 5 3.07 -8.40 0.25
C GLN A 5 4.30 -7.51 0.34
N VAL A 6 4.42 -6.54 -0.55
CA VAL A 6 5.53 -5.58 -0.58
C VAL A 6 5.00 -4.17 -0.39
N THR A 7 5.43 -3.51 0.67
CA THR A 7 5.01 -2.15 0.99
C THR A 7 6.18 -1.36 1.60
N PRO A 8 6.31 -0.04 1.34
CA PRO A 8 7.43 0.75 1.86
C PRO A 8 7.42 0.85 3.38
N TYR A 9 6.24 0.95 3.99
CA TYR A 9 6.04 0.96 5.44
C TYR A 9 4.99 -0.06 5.85
N PHE A 10 5.10 -0.54 7.07
CA PHE A 10 4.12 -1.45 7.66
C PHE A 10 4.07 -1.24 9.18
N PHE A 11 3.11 -1.89 9.83
CA PHE A 11 2.93 -1.80 11.28
C PHE A 11 4.26 -1.84 12.06
N PRO A 12 4.44 -0.99 13.09
CA PRO A 12 3.50 -0.06 13.74
C PRO A 12 3.36 1.32 13.07
N HIS A 13 3.88 1.53 11.86
CA HIS A 13 3.56 2.71 11.09
C HIS A 13 2.10 2.62 10.62
N PHE A 14 1.32 3.66 10.87
CA PHE A 14 -0.09 3.71 10.51
C PHE A 14 -0.35 4.69 9.37
N GLY A 15 -1.01 4.20 8.34
CA GLY A 15 -1.51 4.95 7.20
C GLY A 15 -2.58 4.16 6.47
N GLY A 16 -3.14 4.72 5.42
CA GLY A 16 -4.20 4.06 4.64
C GLY A 16 -3.71 2.78 3.97
N VAL A 17 -2.52 2.82 3.37
CA VAL A 17 -1.92 1.66 2.69
C VAL A 17 -1.55 0.57 3.70
N GLU A 18 -0.91 0.94 4.81
CA GLU A 18 -0.51 0.00 5.86
C GLU A 18 -1.72 -0.71 6.48
N SER A 19 -2.79 0.03 6.74
CA SER A 19 -4.06 -0.53 7.24
C SER A 19 -4.73 -1.46 6.23
N HIS A 20 -4.68 -1.09 4.94
CA HIS A 20 -5.17 -1.94 3.86
C HIS A 20 -4.37 -3.25 3.77
N VAL A 21 -3.03 -3.17 3.76
CA VAL A 21 -2.16 -4.35 3.68
C VAL A 21 -2.35 -5.26 4.90
N LEU A 22 -2.49 -4.69 6.10
CA LEU A 22 -2.76 -5.45 7.32
C LEU A 22 -4.08 -6.20 7.21
N GLY A 23 -5.18 -5.49 6.91
CA GLY A 23 -6.50 -6.10 6.79
C GLY A 23 -6.57 -7.16 5.68
N LEU A 24 -5.95 -6.89 4.52
CA LEU A 24 -5.85 -7.86 3.43
C LEU A 24 -5.09 -9.12 3.88
N SER A 25 -3.94 -8.94 4.52
CA SER A 25 -3.09 -10.05 4.98
C SER A 25 -3.80 -10.93 5.99
N GLU A 26 -4.48 -10.34 6.99
CA GLU A 26 -5.24 -11.07 8.00
C GLU A 26 -6.40 -11.88 7.37
N ASN A 27 -7.08 -11.33 6.37
CA ASN A 27 -8.16 -12.04 5.70
C ASN A 27 -7.65 -13.13 4.76
N LEU A 28 -6.52 -12.94 4.09
CA LEU A 28 -5.87 -14.00 3.32
C LEU A 28 -5.44 -15.17 4.20
N ILE A 29 -4.93 -14.92 5.40
CA ILE A 29 -4.61 -15.97 6.39
C ILE A 29 -5.87 -16.74 6.81
N LYS A 30 -6.98 -16.03 7.08
CA LYS A 30 -8.27 -16.68 7.40
C LYS A 30 -8.77 -17.58 6.25
N LEU A 31 -8.42 -17.27 5.01
CA LEU A 31 -8.71 -18.08 3.83
C LEU A 31 -7.71 -19.24 3.62
N GLY A 32 -6.77 -19.44 4.54
CA GLY A 32 -5.82 -20.55 4.51
C GLY A 32 -4.56 -20.29 3.66
N HIS A 33 -4.24 -19.03 3.39
CA HIS A 33 -3.00 -18.65 2.72
C HIS A 33 -1.89 -18.35 3.73
N GLU A 34 -0.64 -18.57 3.35
CA GLU A 34 0.54 -18.06 4.04
C GLU A 34 0.84 -16.65 3.54
N VAL A 35 1.06 -15.71 4.46
CA VAL A 35 1.34 -14.31 4.09
C VAL A 35 2.62 -13.83 4.75
N GLU A 36 3.53 -13.31 3.93
CA GLU A 36 4.72 -12.59 4.34
C GLU A 36 4.63 -11.13 3.87
N VAL A 37 5.02 -10.19 4.74
CA VAL A 37 5.14 -8.78 4.39
C VAL A 37 6.61 -8.39 4.41
N VAL A 38 7.13 -7.89 3.29
CA VAL A 38 8.45 -7.26 3.24
C VAL A 38 8.32 -5.74 3.17
N THR A 39 9.07 -5.05 4.02
CA THR A 39 8.98 -3.59 4.19
C THR A 39 10.33 -2.98 4.56
N SER A 40 10.41 -1.64 4.62
CA SER A 40 11.60 -0.96 5.12
C SER A 40 11.72 -1.04 6.65
N ARG A 41 12.94 -1.15 7.13
CA ARG A 41 13.24 -1.04 8.55
C ARG A 41 13.53 0.41 8.91
N TYR A 42 12.71 1.00 9.74
CA TYR A 42 12.94 2.32 10.30
C TYR A 42 13.06 2.21 11.82
N SER A 43 13.82 3.14 12.43
CA SER A 43 14.11 3.12 13.87
C SER A 43 14.75 1.79 14.34
N ARG A 44 14.59 1.46 15.63
CA ARG A 44 15.16 0.25 16.27
C ARG A 44 14.23 -0.97 16.17
N MET A 45 13.51 -1.11 15.07
CA MET A 45 12.58 -2.23 14.90
C MET A 45 13.31 -3.55 14.65
N PRO A 46 12.72 -4.69 15.07
CA PRO A 46 13.27 -6.00 14.76
C PRO A 46 13.29 -6.23 13.25
N GLU A 47 14.27 -6.98 12.79
CA GLU A 47 14.38 -7.37 11.38
C GLU A 47 13.23 -8.30 10.98
N THR A 48 12.87 -9.22 11.85
CA THR A 48 11.76 -10.15 11.64
C THR A 48 10.79 -10.12 12.82
N GLU A 49 9.51 -10.25 12.54
CA GLU A 49 8.43 -10.28 13.52
C GLU A 49 7.27 -11.13 13.00
N ASN A 50 6.45 -11.67 13.90
CA ASN A 50 5.17 -12.27 13.56
C ASN A 50 4.04 -11.46 14.21
N LEU A 51 3.12 -10.98 13.38
CA LEU A 51 1.94 -10.24 13.82
C LEU A 51 0.69 -10.95 13.30
N ASN A 52 -0.12 -11.51 14.20
CA ASN A 52 -1.38 -12.18 13.84
C ASN A 52 -1.23 -13.28 12.76
N GLY A 53 -0.09 -13.99 12.74
CA GLY A 53 0.23 -14.98 11.73
C GLY A 53 0.92 -14.44 10.48
N ILE A 54 1.02 -13.12 10.34
CA ILE A 54 1.76 -12.46 9.26
C ILE A 54 3.24 -12.47 9.62
N LYS A 55 4.06 -13.10 8.79
CA LYS A 55 5.52 -12.98 8.89
C LYS A 55 5.96 -11.63 8.32
N ILE A 56 6.59 -10.80 9.12
CA ILE A 56 7.10 -9.49 8.70
C ILE A 56 8.62 -9.55 8.60
N THR A 57 9.15 -9.13 7.45
CA THR A 57 10.59 -8.97 7.23
C THR A 57 10.90 -7.52 6.90
N ARG A 58 11.74 -6.87 7.72
CA ARG A 58 12.11 -5.46 7.56
C ARG A 58 13.54 -5.35 7.04
N LEU A 59 13.69 -4.79 5.86
CA LEU A 59 14.97 -4.61 5.20
C LEU A 59 15.57 -3.24 5.49
N PRO A 60 16.90 -3.14 5.64
CA PRO A 60 17.55 -1.86 5.91
C PRO A 60 17.35 -0.88 4.76
N GLN A 61 16.98 0.35 5.11
CA GLN A 61 16.88 1.46 4.15
C GLN A 61 18.21 2.22 4.08
N TRP A 62 18.59 2.63 2.88
CA TRP A 62 19.80 3.44 2.66
C TRP A 62 19.56 4.92 2.94
N ILE A 63 18.45 5.43 2.41
CA ILE A 63 18.05 6.83 2.49
C ILE A 63 16.52 6.85 2.62
N ASN A 64 16.01 7.84 3.31
CA ASN A 64 14.58 8.16 3.34
C ASN A 64 14.39 9.61 2.88
N MET A 65 13.80 9.80 1.71
CA MET A 65 13.49 11.12 1.16
C MET A 65 11.98 11.28 1.01
N TYR A 66 11.43 12.34 1.60
CA TYR A 66 9.98 12.64 1.51
C TYR A 66 9.08 11.44 1.85
N ASN A 67 9.38 10.75 2.95
CA ASN A 67 8.69 9.50 3.33
C ASN A 67 8.76 8.39 2.27
N THR A 68 9.80 8.38 1.47
CA THR A 68 10.06 7.37 0.46
C THR A 68 11.36 6.66 0.79
N PRO A 69 11.31 5.45 1.39
CA PRO A 69 12.49 4.69 1.75
C PRO A 69 13.12 4.05 0.50
N LEU A 70 14.42 4.22 0.35
CA LEU A 70 15.19 3.53 -0.68
C LEU A 70 15.74 2.21 -0.12
N VAL A 71 15.14 1.10 -0.52
CA VAL A 71 15.48 -0.26 -0.06
C VAL A 71 15.83 -1.12 -1.27
N THR A 72 17.10 -1.08 -1.69
CA THR A 72 17.56 -1.79 -2.90
C THR A 72 17.56 -3.31 -2.74
N SER A 73 17.70 -3.80 -1.49
CA SER A 73 17.67 -5.23 -1.15
C SER A 73 16.30 -5.91 -1.37
N ILE A 74 15.22 -5.14 -1.54
CA ILE A 74 13.90 -5.69 -1.90
C ILE A 74 13.98 -6.51 -3.19
N LYS A 75 14.74 -6.06 -4.20
CA LYS A 75 14.91 -6.81 -5.45
C LYS A 75 15.41 -8.22 -5.21
N GLU A 76 16.49 -8.36 -4.45
CA GLU A 76 17.10 -9.64 -4.17
C GLU A 76 16.24 -10.51 -3.24
N PHE A 77 15.56 -9.89 -2.27
CA PHE A 77 14.61 -10.58 -1.41
C PHE A 77 13.47 -11.20 -2.23
N VAL A 78 12.83 -10.41 -3.10
CA VAL A 78 11.75 -10.86 -3.98
C VAL A 78 12.24 -11.94 -4.95
N ARG A 79 13.44 -11.80 -5.49
CA ARG A 79 14.02 -12.80 -6.39
C ARG A 79 14.21 -14.16 -5.71
N ARG A 80 14.57 -14.18 -4.42
CA ARG A 80 14.87 -15.41 -3.65
C ARG A 80 13.69 -15.97 -2.88
N THR A 81 12.61 -15.22 -2.71
CA THR A 81 11.43 -15.71 -1.96
C THR A 81 10.86 -16.97 -2.60
N HIS A 82 10.24 -17.83 -1.79
CA HIS A 82 9.45 -18.97 -2.26
C HIS A 82 7.96 -18.64 -2.46
N ALA A 83 7.59 -17.36 -2.40
CA ALA A 83 6.21 -16.94 -2.61
C ALA A 83 5.70 -17.31 -4.00
N ASP A 84 4.45 -17.74 -4.05
CA ASP A 84 3.72 -18.05 -5.28
C ASP A 84 3.31 -16.78 -6.03
N ILE A 85 3.06 -15.69 -5.29
CA ILE A 85 2.62 -14.40 -5.82
C ILE A 85 3.38 -13.29 -5.08
N VAL A 86 3.80 -12.27 -5.84
CA VAL A 86 4.36 -11.01 -5.30
C VAL A 86 3.34 -9.90 -5.53
N HIS A 87 2.82 -9.33 -4.46
CA HIS A 87 1.83 -8.27 -4.49
C HIS A 87 2.40 -6.98 -3.89
N VAL A 88 2.49 -5.95 -4.70
CA VAL A 88 3.07 -4.65 -4.35
C VAL A 88 2.00 -3.58 -4.18
N HIS A 89 2.19 -2.68 -3.23
CA HIS A 89 1.34 -1.52 -2.99
C HIS A 89 2.05 -0.22 -3.38
N SER A 90 1.49 0.49 -4.35
CA SER A 90 2.05 1.68 -4.99
C SER A 90 1.19 2.93 -4.66
N PRO A 91 1.76 4.14 -4.55
CA PRO A 91 3.17 4.47 -4.44
C PRO A 91 3.72 4.16 -3.05
N PRO A 92 4.94 4.44 -2.67
CA PRO A 92 5.90 5.37 -3.28
C PRO A 92 6.88 4.70 -4.23
N PRO A 93 7.58 5.53 -5.01
CA PRO A 93 8.58 5.08 -5.96
C PRO A 93 9.72 4.27 -5.30
N PHE A 94 10.47 3.54 -6.11
CA PHE A 94 11.61 2.69 -5.78
C PHE A 94 11.22 1.31 -5.21
N THR A 95 10.46 1.19 -4.12
CA THR A 95 10.05 -0.09 -3.52
C THR A 95 9.36 -0.98 -4.57
N GLU A 96 8.35 -0.45 -5.25
CA GLU A 96 7.63 -1.14 -6.32
C GLU A 96 8.52 -1.53 -7.50
N ARG A 97 9.44 -0.64 -7.91
CA ARG A 97 10.37 -0.90 -9.01
C ARG A 97 11.35 -2.01 -8.70
N PHE A 98 11.90 -2.03 -7.48
CA PHE A 98 12.80 -3.12 -7.07
C PHE A 98 12.05 -4.44 -6.94
N ALA A 99 10.83 -4.43 -6.42
CA ALA A 99 9.99 -5.62 -6.35
C ALA A 99 9.66 -6.16 -7.75
N ALA A 100 9.24 -5.30 -8.68
CA ALA A 100 8.95 -5.66 -10.06
C ALA A 100 10.14 -6.30 -10.77
N LYS A 101 11.35 -5.72 -10.61
CA LYS A 101 12.57 -6.31 -11.16
C LYS A 101 12.86 -7.69 -10.58
N GLY A 102 12.73 -7.84 -9.26
CA GLY A 102 12.96 -9.12 -8.60
C GLY A 102 11.96 -10.19 -9.04
N ALA A 103 10.68 -9.84 -9.12
CA ALA A 103 9.63 -10.75 -9.57
C ALA A 103 9.83 -11.18 -11.02
N LYS A 104 10.12 -10.23 -11.93
CA LYS A 104 10.38 -10.53 -13.34
C LYS A 104 11.61 -11.43 -13.54
N GLU A 105 12.71 -11.16 -12.85
CA GLU A 105 13.93 -11.98 -12.93
C GLU A 105 13.70 -13.40 -12.41
N ALA A 106 12.78 -13.58 -11.47
CA ALA A 106 12.43 -14.88 -10.90
C ALA A 106 11.25 -15.58 -11.60
N GLY A 107 10.64 -14.95 -12.61
CA GLY A 107 9.45 -15.47 -13.30
C GLY A 107 8.23 -15.63 -12.39
N LYS A 108 8.08 -14.77 -11.37
CA LYS A 108 6.98 -14.83 -10.41
C LYS A 108 5.80 -13.98 -10.85
N PRO A 109 4.56 -14.46 -10.65
CA PRO A 109 3.36 -13.65 -10.79
C PRO A 109 3.46 -12.36 -9.97
N PHE A 110 3.22 -11.22 -10.63
CA PHE A 110 3.41 -9.90 -10.06
C PHE A 110 2.12 -9.07 -10.14
N VAL A 111 1.60 -8.66 -9.00
CA VAL A 111 0.38 -7.88 -8.84
C VAL A 111 0.71 -6.51 -8.25
N VAL A 112 0.08 -5.46 -8.74
CA VAL A 112 0.21 -4.10 -8.21
C VAL A 112 -1.15 -3.57 -7.79
N THR A 113 -1.31 -3.17 -6.53
CA THR A 113 -2.42 -2.30 -6.12
C THR A 113 -1.96 -0.85 -6.12
N HIS A 114 -2.54 -0.05 -7.02
CA HIS A 114 -2.25 1.38 -7.14
C HIS A 114 -3.25 2.19 -6.33
N HIS A 115 -2.79 2.83 -5.24
CA HIS A 115 -3.64 3.54 -4.29
C HIS A 115 -3.86 5.01 -4.62
N CYS A 116 -2.86 5.68 -5.16
CA CYS A 116 -2.92 7.08 -5.58
C CYS A 116 -1.78 7.45 -6.52
N ASP A 117 -1.95 8.52 -7.28
CA ASP A 117 -0.86 9.10 -8.06
C ASP A 117 0.18 9.79 -7.16
N LEU A 118 1.41 9.82 -7.62
CA LEU A 118 2.46 10.60 -6.96
C LEU A 118 2.29 12.06 -7.34
N GLU A 119 2.10 12.92 -6.36
CA GLU A 119 1.98 14.36 -6.55
C GLU A 119 3.03 15.11 -5.71
N LEU A 120 3.73 16.04 -6.34
CA LEU A 120 4.59 17.00 -5.67
C LEU A 120 4.11 18.42 -5.98
N LYS A 121 4.10 19.28 -4.97
CA LYS A 121 3.61 20.67 -5.14
C LYS A 121 4.54 21.53 -5.98
N GLY A 122 3.94 22.41 -6.78
CA GLY A 122 4.62 23.41 -7.59
C GLY A 122 5.13 22.90 -8.94
N PHE A 123 5.50 23.84 -9.83
CA PHE A 123 5.90 23.53 -11.20
C PHE A 123 7.11 22.60 -11.29
N LEU A 124 8.14 22.82 -10.48
CA LEU A 124 9.33 21.97 -10.44
C LEU A 124 9.02 20.58 -9.89
N GLY A 125 8.15 20.49 -8.87
CA GLY A 125 7.72 19.21 -8.31
C GLY A 125 6.96 18.36 -9.33
N ASN A 126 5.98 18.94 -10.01
CA ASN A 126 5.20 18.26 -11.05
C ASN A 126 6.07 17.84 -12.23
N THR A 127 7.05 18.66 -12.64
CA THR A 127 7.99 18.32 -13.70
C THR A 127 8.87 17.11 -13.29
N ALA A 128 9.36 17.11 -12.05
CA ALA A 128 10.16 15.99 -11.52
C ALA A 128 9.34 14.69 -11.45
N VAL A 129 8.06 14.77 -11.01
CA VAL A 129 7.14 13.62 -11.01
C VAL A 129 6.89 13.11 -12.41
N ASN A 130 6.63 13.98 -13.39
CA ASN A 130 6.39 13.58 -14.77
C ASN A 130 7.63 12.90 -15.39
N ILE A 131 8.82 13.43 -15.15
CA ILE A 131 10.07 12.80 -15.60
C ILE A 131 10.22 11.42 -14.92
N TYR A 132 10.03 11.36 -13.61
CA TYR A 132 10.11 10.09 -12.90
C TYR A 132 9.11 9.06 -13.45
N GLN A 133 7.84 9.41 -13.59
CA GLN A 133 6.81 8.51 -14.10
C GLN A 133 7.11 8.01 -15.51
N ASN A 134 7.50 8.89 -16.42
CA ASN A 134 7.78 8.52 -17.81
C ASN A 134 8.99 7.57 -17.96
N PHE A 135 10.02 7.74 -17.15
CA PHE A 135 11.26 6.96 -17.29
C PHE A 135 11.39 5.80 -16.29
N LEU A 136 10.78 5.89 -15.11
CA LEU A 136 11.01 4.95 -14.02
C LEU A 136 9.72 4.43 -13.37
N GLY A 137 8.71 5.26 -13.21
CA GLY A 137 7.54 5.00 -12.39
C GLY A 137 6.56 4.01 -13.02
N ASN A 138 6.41 4.04 -14.35
CA ASN A 138 5.44 3.18 -15.04
C ASN A 138 5.91 1.73 -15.20
N TYR A 139 7.20 1.46 -15.01
CA TYR A 139 7.75 0.12 -15.20
C TYR A 139 7.03 -0.97 -14.36
N PRO A 140 6.73 -0.79 -13.07
CA PRO A 140 6.02 -1.80 -12.30
C PRO A 140 4.63 -2.13 -12.86
N LEU A 141 3.89 -1.10 -13.29
CA LEU A 141 2.55 -1.26 -13.88
C LEU A 141 2.59 -1.97 -15.24
N GLN A 142 3.61 -1.67 -16.06
CA GLN A 142 3.79 -2.28 -17.38
C GLN A 142 4.17 -3.76 -17.33
N VAL A 143 4.85 -4.19 -16.26
CA VAL A 143 5.29 -5.59 -16.11
C VAL A 143 4.40 -6.40 -15.18
N ALA A 144 3.38 -5.79 -14.61
CA ALA A 144 2.41 -6.46 -13.75
C ALA A 144 1.52 -7.41 -14.55
N ASP A 145 1.28 -8.60 -14.02
CA ASP A 145 0.29 -9.53 -14.56
C ASP A 145 -1.15 -9.05 -14.28
N ARG A 146 -1.32 -8.28 -13.19
CA ARG A 146 -2.57 -7.59 -12.85
C ARG A 146 -2.29 -6.29 -12.13
N VAL A 147 -3.04 -5.26 -12.50
CA VAL A 147 -3.08 -3.97 -11.81
C VAL A 147 -4.44 -3.80 -11.15
N ILE A 148 -4.45 -3.42 -9.89
CA ILE A 148 -5.66 -3.21 -9.09
C ILE A 148 -5.77 -1.73 -8.75
N SER A 149 -6.96 -1.16 -8.91
CA SER A 149 -7.36 0.15 -8.38
C SER A 149 -8.45 -0.02 -7.34
N THR A 150 -8.48 0.88 -6.36
CA THR A 150 -9.43 0.79 -5.25
C THR A 150 -10.80 1.40 -5.56
N THR A 151 -10.94 2.19 -6.63
CA THR A 151 -12.21 2.74 -7.09
C THR A 151 -12.25 2.87 -8.62
N GLU A 152 -13.42 2.73 -9.19
CA GLU A 152 -13.63 2.92 -10.63
C GLU A 152 -13.38 4.38 -11.06
N SER A 153 -13.84 5.33 -10.26
CA SER A 153 -13.58 6.75 -10.52
C SER A 153 -12.09 7.05 -10.59
N TYR A 154 -11.29 6.47 -9.68
CA TYR A 154 -9.85 6.66 -9.71
C TYR A 154 -9.19 5.94 -10.90
N ALA A 155 -9.62 4.72 -11.22
CA ALA A 155 -9.12 3.99 -12.38
C ALA A 155 -9.28 4.78 -13.70
N THR A 156 -10.38 5.54 -13.83
CA THR A 156 -10.68 6.34 -15.03
C THR A 156 -10.07 7.74 -15.05
N THR A 157 -9.73 8.31 -13.89
CA THR A 157 -9.21 9.70 -13.79
C THR A 157 -7.71 9.78 -13.56
N SER A 158 -7.07 8.71 -13.08
CA SER A 158 -5.63 8.67 -12.86
C SER A 158 -4.87 8.66 -14.19
N ARG A 159 -3.98 9.63 -14.37
CA ARG A 159 -3.11 9.70 -15.55
C ARG A 159 -2.13 8.52 -15.64
N THR A 160 -1.74 8.00 -14.50
CA THR A 160 -0.82 6.86 -14.40
C THR A 160 -1.45 5.57 -14.91
N LEU A 161 -2.79 5.46 -14.84
CA LEU A 161 -3.54 4.25 -15.18
C LEU A 161 -4.21 4.28 -16.57
N TRP A 162 -4.15 5.39 -17.32
CA TRP A 162 -4.93 5.57 -18.56
C TRP A 162 -4.76 4.46 -19.61
N ASP A 163 -3.55 3.94 -19.79
CA ASP A 163 -3.26 2.90 -20.79
C ASP A 163 -3.03 1.52 -20.14
N ILE A 164 -3.52 1.34 -18.91
CA ILE A 164 -3.33 0.11 -18.14
C ILE A 164 -4.68 -0.63 -18.00
N ASP A 165 -4.65 -1.94 -18.26
CA ASP A 165 -5.80 -2.81 -17.93
C ASP A 165 -5.90 -2.97 -16.41
N VAL A 166 -6.95 -2.39 -15.83
CA VAL A 166 -7.12 -2.27 -14.38
C VAL A 166 -8.31 -3.07 -13.90
N THR A 167 -8.10 -3.89 -12.88
CA THR A 167 -9.17 -4.53 -12.12
C THR A 167 -9.54 -3.66 -10.93
N VAL A 168 -10.83 -3.32 -10.79
CA VAL A 168 -11.29 -2.54 -9.63
C VAL A 168 -11.66 -3.46 -8.49
N ILE A 169 -10.94 -3.33 -7.36
CA ILE A 169 -11.23 -4.03 -6.10
C ILE A 169 -11.32 -3.00 -4.99
N PRO A 170 -12.52 -2.66 -4.50
CA PRO A 170 -12.70 -1.64 -3.48
C PRO A 170 -12.01 -1.99 -2.16
N ASN A 171 -11.57 -0.95 -1.44
CA ASN A 171 -11.11 -1.13 -0.07
C ASN A 171 -12.23 -1.68 0.81
N ALA A 172 -11.89 -2.65 1.63
CA ALA A 172 -12.81 -3.24 2.59
C ALA A 172 -12.75 -2.52 3.95
N VAL A 173 -13.83 -2.64 4.71
CA VAL A 173 -13.94 -2.18 6.08
C VAL A 173 -14.40 -3.33 6.99
N ASP A 174 -13.94 -3.32 8.24
CA ASP A 174 -14.43 -4.26 9.25
C ASP A 174 -15.87 -3.90 9.67
N ILE A 175 -16.84 -4.61 9.12
CA ILE A 175 -18.28 -4.40 9.39
C ILE A 175 -18.71 -4.78 10.80
N ASN A 176 -17.91 -5.54 11.55
CA ASN A 176 -18.17 -5.84 12.95
C ASN A 176 -17.77 -4.65 13.85
N ARG A 177 -16.73 -3.93 13.45
CA ARG A 177 -16.24 -2.74 14.15
C ARG A 177 -17.01 -1.47 13.73
N PHE A 178 -17.23 -1.30 12.42
CA PHE A 178 -17.90 -0.12 11.87
C PHE A 178 -19.30 -0.49 11.40
N LYS A 179 -20.27 -0.34 12.28
CA LYS A 179 -21.68 -0.65 12.03
C LYS A 179 -22.57 0.48 12.50
N PRO A 180 -23.79 0.64 11.92
CA PRO A 180 -24.72 1.70 12.27
C PRO A 180 -25.15 1.71 13.74
N ASP A 181 -25.20 0.52 14.37
CA ASP A 181 -25.66 0.34 15.75
C ASP A 181 -24.58 0.68 16.81
N ASN A 182 -23.43 1.18 16.40
CA ASN A 182 -22.42 1.63 17.37
C ASN A 182 -22.96 2.84 18.15
N ASP A 183 -22.85 2.76 19.50
CA ASP A 183 -23.27 3.84 20.37
C ASP A 183 -22.37 5.07 20.19
N GLY A 184 -22.92 6.11 19.60
CA GLY A 184 -22.27 7.41 19.42
C GLY A 184 -22.54 8.41 20.55
N LYS A 185 -23.22 8.00 21.63
CA LYS A 185 -23.68 8.90 22.68
C LYS A 185 -22.57 9.74 23.29
N ILE A 186 -21.42 9.14 23.62
CA ILE A 186 -20.26 9.85 24.19
C ILE A 186 -19.79 11.00 23.28
N ILE A 187 -19.82 10.80 21.97
CA ILE A 187 -19.41 11.84 21.00
C ILE A 187 -20.48 12.91 20.88
N LYS A 188 -21.75 12.52 20.83
CA LYS A 188 -22.87 13.46 20.80
C LYS A 188 -22.90 14.32 22.06
N ASP A 189 -22.81 13.72 23.24
CA ASP A 189 -22.81 14.44 24.52
C ASP A 189 -21.62 15.45 24.64
N LYS A 190 -20.53 15.17 23.96
CA LYS A 190 -19.34 16.02 23.99
C LYS A 190 -19.35 17.15 22.97
N TYR A 191 -19.91 16.95 21.78
CA TYR A 191 -19.74 17.86 20.65
C TYR A 191 -21.05 18.34 20.02
N SER A 192 -22.18 17.79 20.40
CA SER A 192 -23.51 18.23 19.93
C SER A 192 -24.19 19.04 21.01
N THR A 193 -24.82 20.12 20.60
CA THR A 193 -25.76 20.85 21.44
C THR A 193 -27.17 20.47 20.99
N ASP A 194 -27.94 19.89 21.89
CA ASP A 194 -29.33 19.44 21.66
C ASP A 194 -29.45 18.36 20.56
N ASP A 195 -30.58 18.28 19.86
CA ASP A 195 -30.88 17.26 18.84
C ASP A 195 -30.28 17.53 17.44
N GLU A 196 -29.27 18.37 17.35
CA GLU A 196 -28.66 18.73 16.07
C GLU A 196 -27.87 17.55 15.48
N PRO A 197 -27.90 17.35 14.15
CA PRO A 197 -27.11 16.33 13.48
C PRO A 197 -25.62 16.67 13.54
N LEU A 198 -24.80 15.68 13.97
CA LEU A 198 -23.35 15.82 14.01
C LEU A 198 -22.72 15.25 12.73
N ALA A 199 -22.06 16.12 11.96
CA ALA A 199 -21.25 15.70 10.81
C ALA A 199 -19.77 15.52 11.22
N LEU A 200 -19.23 14.32 11.04
CA LEU A 200 -17.85 14.00 11.35
C LEU A 200 -17.03 13.85 10.07
N PHE A 201 -15.94 14.59 9.97
CA PHE A 201 -14.90 14.38 8.96
C PHE A 201 -13.67 13.74 9.59
N VAL A 202 -13.24 12.60 9.04
CA VAL A 202 -12.01 11.92 9.44
C VAL A 202 -11.08 11.83 8.22
N GLY A 203 -9.91 12.45 8.31
CA GLY A 203 -8.98 12.49 7.19
C GLY A 203 -7.67 13.19 7.54
N ARG A 204 -6.71 13.10 6.61
CA ARG A 204 -5.47 13.85 6.73
C ARG A 204 -5.71 15.27 6.24
N LEU A 205 -5.46 16.24 7.10
CA LEU A 205 -5.41 17.65 6.69
C LEU A 205 -4.05 17.91 6.05
N VAL A 206 -4.03 18.00 4.73
CA VAL A 206 -2.84 18.39 3.96
C VAL A 206 -3.07 19.76 3.36
N PRO A 207 -2.08 20.69 3.46
CA PRO A 207 -2.22 22.04 2.90
C PRO A 207 -2.22 22.02 1.39
#